data_3753431bb3e3ede9e009eb2704cc6987
#
_entry.id   3753431bb3e3ede9e009eb2704cc6987
#
_cell.length_a   1.000
_cell.length_b   1.000
_cell.length_c   1.000
_cell.angle_alpha   90.00
_cell.angle_beta   90.00
_cell.angle_gamma   90.00
#
_symmetry.space_group_name_H-M   'P 1'
#
loop_
_entity.id
_entity.type
_entity.pdbx_description
1 polymer ?
#
loop_
_entity_poly.entity_id
_entity_poly.type
_entity_poly.pdbx_seq_one_letter_code
_entity_poly.pdbx_strand_id
1 'polypeptide(L)'
;MNYLLNEGYEDNIKVEKGVKSKIYIKGKAYEDLSYCAGTLLLGHNSNIYKKTLKKLSTKNISNFAMPNVYAENLSNLLYKKFNKYFEKFVFCNSGSESVMKALRIAKAVSKKDLIVSVT
;
A
#
# COMPACT_ATOMS: atom_id res chain seq x y z
N MET A 1 14.86 -5.22 27.45
CA MET A 1 15.73 -4.93 26.28
C MET A 1 14.83 -4.68 25.08
N ASN A 2 15.03 -3.58 24.35
CA ASN A 2 14.26 -3.30 23.13
C ASN A 2 15.11 -3.73 21.92
N TYR A 3 14.62 -4.69 21.15
CA TYR A 3 15.31 -5.22 19.96
C TYR A 3 14.80 -4.59 18.65
N LEU A 4 13.82 -3.65 18.73
CA LEU A 4 13.32 -2.93 17.57
C LEU A 4 14.23 -1.73 17.26
N LEU A 5 14.70 -1.63 16.03
CA LEU A 5 15.38 -0.45 15.53
C LEU A 5 14.35 0.66 15.30
N ASN A 6 14.49 1.76 16.02
CA ASN A 6 13.63 2.94 15.88
C ASN A 6 14.23 3.90 14.84
N GLU A 7 13.68 3.90 13.65
CA GLU A 7 14.12 4.75 12.54
C GLU A 7 13.83 6.24 12.80
N GLY A 8 14.60 6.87 13.70
CA GLY A 8 14.51 8.30 14.00
C GLY A 8 13.46 8.69 15.04
N TYR A 9 12.80 7.74 15.69
CA TYR A 9 11.87 7.99 16.79
C TYR A 9 12.53 7.70 18.15
N GLU A 10 12.08 8.43 19.19
CA GLU A 10 12.51 8.12 20.54
C GLU A 10 12.05 6.72 20.99
N ASP A 11 12.88 6.02 21.75
CA ASP A 11 12.60 4.64 22.21
C ASP A 11 11.32 4.49 23.06
N ASN A 12 10.83 5.58 23.62
CA ASN A 12 9.64 5.61 24.44
C ASN A 12 8.34 5.82 23.66
N ILE A 13 8.41 6.12 22.35
CA ILE A 13 7.25 6.34 21.48
C ILE A 13 6.84 5.01 20.88
N LYS A 14 5.77 4.42 21.41
CA LYS A 14 5.18 3.17 20.92
C LYS A 14 3.69 3.34 20.72
N VAL A 15 3.24 3.17 19.48
CA VAL A 15 1.82 3.21 19.15
C VAL A 15 1.17 1.90 19.61
N GLU A 16 0.13 1.99 20.42
CA GLU A 16 -0.61 0.85 20.96
C GLU A 16 -1.77 0.45 20.06
N LYS A 17 -2.47 1.42 19.50
CA LYS A 17 -3.61 1.21 18.60
C LYS A 17 -3.86 2.45 17.74
N GLY A 18 -4.60 2.25 16.63
CA GLY A 18 -5.10 3.32 15.78
C GLY A 18 -6.60 3.20 15.56
N VAL A 19 -7.33 4.32 15.59
CA VAL A 19 -8.77 4.39 15.35
C VAL A 19 -9.11 5.66 14.57
N LYS A 20 -9.65 5.52 13.38
CA LYS A 20 -9.95 6.63 12.47
C LYS A 20 -8.68 7.48 12.20
N SER A 21 -8.68 8.75 12.60
CA SER A 21 -7.55 9.69 12.46
C SER A 21 -6.58 9.66 13.63
N LYS A 22 -6.80 8.83 14.64
CA LYS A 22 -6.06 8.88 15.91
C LYS A 22 -5.21 7.66 16.13
N ILE A 23 -4.02 7.89 16.68
CA ILE A 23 -3.16 6.87 17.29
C ILE A 23 -3.11 7.07 18.81
N TYR A 24 -2.81 6.01 19.53
CA TYR A 24 -2.75 6.00 20.97
C TYR A 24 -1.36 5.59 21.43
N ILE A 25 -0.76 6.42 22.30
CA ILE A 25 0.56 6.21 22.89
C ILE A 25 0.44 6.42 24.40
N LYS A 26 0.77 5.42 25.20
CA LYS A 26 0.62 5.43 26.66
C LYS A 26 -0.79 5.88 27.09
N GLY A 27 -1.81 5.33 26.41
CA GLY A 27 -3.21 5.63 26.67
C GLY A 27 -3.71 7.00 26.20
N LYS A 28 -2.84 7.91 25.76
CA LYS A 28 -3.23 9.24 25.25
C LYS A 28 -3.48 9.18 23.75
N ALA A 29 -4.49 9.92 23.29
CA ALA A 29 -4.85 10.03 21.87
C ALA A 29 -4.11 11.20 21.22
N TYR A 30 -3.58 10.95 20.02
CA TYR A 30 -2.93 11.94 19.15
C TYR A 30 -3.54 11.86 17.76
N GLU A 31 -3.66 12.98 17.05
CA GLU A 31 -4.02 12.97 15.63
C GLU A 31 -2.82 12.45 14.82
N ASP A 32 -3.06 11.44 13.99
CA ASP A 32 -2.06 10.93 13.07
C ASP A 32 -2.10 11.71 11.77
N LEU A 33 -1.19 12.64 11.58
CA LEU A 33 -1.07 13.42 10.35
C LEU A 33 -0.24 12.72 9.27
N SER A 34 0.44 11.64 9.62
CA SER A 34 1.28 10.89 8.68
C SER A 34 0.49 9.85 7.88
N TYR A 35 -0.54 9.27 8.48
CA TYR A 35 -1.33 8.17 7.89
C TYR A 35 -0.45 7.10 7.21
N CYS A 36 0.62 6.71 7.90
CA CYS A 36 1.61 5.75 7.36
C CYS A 36 2.14 6.21 5.98
N ALA A 37 2.71 7.43 5.92
CA ALA A 37 3.16 8.08 4.69
C ALA A 37 2.07 8.14 3.58
N GLY A 38 0.82 8.39 3.99
CA GLY A 38 -0.31 8.53 3.08
C GLY A 38 -0.94 7.23 2.58
N THR A 39 -0.50 6.08 3.07
CA THR A 39 -1.04 4.78 2.62
C THR A 39 -2.39 4.41 3.27
N LEU A 40 -2.70 4.96 4.44
CA LEU A 40 -3.93 4.70 5.19
C LEU A 40 -5.07 5.67 4.81
N LEU A 41 -5.42 5.75 3.53
CA LEU A 41 -6.44 6.68 3.01
C LEU A 41 -7.80 6.59 3.72
N LEU A 42 -8.16 5.43 4.26
CA LEU A 42 -9.42 5.20 4.95
C LEU A 42 -9.31 5.35 6.47
N GLY A 43 -8.14 5.76 6.96
CA GLY A 43 -7.82 5.83 8.37
C GLY A 43 -7.63 4.47 9.04
N HIS A 44 -7.21 4.53 10.30
CA HIS A 44 -6.93 3.35 11.10
C HIS A 44 -8.19 2.53 11.38
N ASN A 45 -8.07 1.22 11.18
CA ASN A 45 -9.08 0.24 11.58
C ASN A 45 -10.48 0.51 11.00
N SER A 46 -10.52 0.95 9.73
CA SER A 46 -11.76 1.27 9.03
C SER A 46 -12.70 0.05 8.90
N ASN A 47 -14.00 0.30 8.74
CA ASN A 47 -14.98 -0.78 8.54
C ASN A 47 -14.73 -1.57 7.26
N ILE A 48 -14.19 -0.94 6.21
CA ILE A 48 -13.81 -1.61 4.97
C ILE A 48 -12.67 -2.58 5.25
N TYR A 49 -11.64 -2.14 5.98
CA TYR A 49 -10.52 -2.99 6.38
C TYR A 49 -10.98 -4.22 7.18
N LYS A 50 -11.82 -4.03 8.21
CA LYS A 50 -12.39 -5.12 9.03
C LYS A 50 -13.19 -6.12 8.19
N LYS A 51 -14.05 -5.63 7.30
CA LYS A 51 -14.84 -6.49 6.40
C LYS A 51 -13.93 -7.28 5.45
N THR A 52 -12.87 -6.65 4.95
CA THR A 52 -11.90 -7.31 4.07
C THR A 52 -11.15 -8.42 4.80
N LEU A 53 -10.61 -8.15 5.99
CA LEU A 53 -9.93 -9.17 6.80
C LEU A 53 -10.85 -10.37 7.11
N LYS A 54 -12.09 -10.10 7.50
CA LYS A 54 -13.08 -11.17 7.74
C LYS A 54 -13.32 -11.99 6.46
N LYS A 55 -13.46 -11.34 5.32
CA LYS A 55 -13.64 -12.01 4.03
C LYS A 55 -12.41 -12.87 3.66
N LEU A 56 -11.20 -12.36 3.85
CA LEU A 56 -9.97 -13.11 3.59
C LEU A 56 -9.91 -14.38 4.42
N SER A 57 -10.17 -14.26 5.73
CA SER A 57 -10.16 -15.38 6.67
C SER A 57 -11.23 -16.43 6.35
N THR A 58 -12.48 -16.01 6.08
CA THR A 58 -13.61 -16.95 5.90
C THR A 58 -13.65 -17.61 4.53
N LYS A 59 -12.98 -17.05 3.51
CA LYS A 59 -13.00 -17.56 2.13
C LYS A 59 -11.68 -18.20 1.70
N ASN A 60 -10.78 -18.47 2.62
CA ASN A 60 -9.46 -19.06 2.34
C ASN A 60 -8.69 -18.28 1.26
N ILE A 61 -8.79 -16.93 1.29
CA ILE A 61 -8.08 -16.07 0.36
C ILE A 61 -6.71 -15.78 0.93
N SER A 62 -5.67 -16.14 0.18
CA SER A 62 -4.29 -15.84 0.51
C SER A 62 -3.61 -15.06 -0.62
N ASN A 63 -2.34 -14.78 -0.46
CA ASN A 63 -1.55 -14.18 -1.52
C ASN A 63 -1.15 -15.25 -2.54
N PHE A 64 -1.46 -15.02 -3.81
CA PHE A 64 -1.15 -15.93 -4.90
C PHE A 64 -0.10 -15.30 -5.82
N ALA A 65 0.98 -16.04 -6.09
CA ALA A 65 1.98 -15.66 -7.09
C ALA A 65 1.48 -15.83 -8.55
N MET A 66 0.22 -16.17 -8.74
CA MET A 66 -0.43 -16.42 -10.02
C MET A 66 -1.56 -15.43 -10.27
N PRO A 67 -2.00 -15.25 -11.53
CA PRO A 67 -3.23 -14.52 -11.84
C PRO A 67 -4.40 -15.07 -11.01
N ASN A 68 -5.20 -14.17 -10.46
CA ASN A 68 -6.32 -14.56 -9.61
C ASN A 68 -7.53 -13.65 -9.84
N VAL A 69 -8.71 -14.15 -9.51
CA VAL A 69 -9.97 -13.46 -9.75
C VAL A 69 -10.10 -12.11 -9.05
N TYR A 70 -9.40 -11.88 -7.94
CA TYR A 70 -9.47 -10.62 -7.23
C TYR A 70 -8.66 -9.53 -7.92
N ALA A 71 -7.46 -9.87 -8.41
CA ALA A 71 -6.64 -8.98 -9.22
C ALA A 71 -7.32 -8.65 -10.56
N GLU A 72 -7.93 -9.65 -11.20
CA GLU A 72 -8.71 -9.46 -12.43
C GLU A 72 -9.89 -8.52 -12.21
N ASN A 73 -10.70 -8.75 -11.19
CA ASN A 73 -11.83 -7.89 -10.85
C ASN A 73 -11.40 -6.44 -10.55
N LEU A 74 -10.29 -6.24 -9.83
CA LEU A 74 -9.75 -4.91 -9.58
C LEU A 74 -9.25 -4.25 -10.86
N SER A 75 -8.55 -4.99 -11.73
CA SER A 75 -8.11 -4.49 -13.04
C SER A 75 -9.31 -4.03 -13.89
N ASN A 76 -10.38 -4.82 -13.93
CA ASN A 76 -11.60 -4.49 -14.65
C ASN A 76 -12.30 -3.22 -14.11
N LEU A 77 -12.32 -3.04 -12.79
CA LEU A 77 -12.85 -1.81 -12.17
C LEU A 77 -12.00 -0.59 -12.51
N LEU A 78 -10.67 -0.72 -12.45
CA LEU A 78 -9.75 0.35 -12.82
C LEU A 78 -9.85 0.69 -14.30
N TYR A 79 -9.93 -0.31 -15.17
CA TYR A 79 -10.12 -0.10 -16.60
C TYR A 79 -11.41 0.67 -16.91
N LYS A 80 -12.54 0.30 -16.32
CA LYS A 80 -13.81 1.04 -16.50
C LYS A 80 -13.68 2.53 -16.15
N LYS A 81 -12.82 2.87 -15.19
CA LYS A 81 -12.64 4.25 -14.73
C LYS A 81 -11.57 5.01 -15.48
N PHE A 82 -10.53 4.34 -15.94
CA PHE A 82 -9.30 4.97 -16.45
C PHE A 82 -8.91 4.54 -17.87
N ASN A 83 -9.80 3.89 -18.64
CA ASN A 83 -9.51 3.36 -19.98
C ASN A 83 -9.01 4.38 -21.01
N LYS A 84 -9.26 5.68 -20.79
CA LYS A 84 -8.71 6.75 -21.62
C LYS A 84 -7.19 6.90 -21.49
N TYR A 85 -6.61 6.42 -20.39
CA TYR A 85 -5.20 6.61 -20.04
C TYR A 85 -4.42 5.31 -19.93
N PHE A 86 -5.09 4.23 -19.51
CA PHE A 86 -4.43 2.97 -19.19
C PHE A 86 -5.24 1.78 -19.71
N GLU A 87 -4.54 0.84 -20.35
CA GLU A 87 -5.14 -0.39 -20.87
C GLU A 87 -4.90 -1.59 -19.95
N LYS A 88 -3.77 -1.58 -19.23
CA LYS A 88 -3.33 -2.71 -18.40
C LYS A 88 -2.80 -2.21 -17.05
N PHE A 89 -2.92 -3.06 -16.05
CA PHE A 89 -2.53 -2.76 -14.68
C PHE A 89 -1.62 -3.85 -14.13
N VAL A 90 -0.58 -3.43 -13.41
CA VAL A 90 0.32 -4.32 -12.67
C VAL A 90 0.27 -3.90 -11.21
N PHE A 91 -0.08 -4.84 -10.34
CA PHE A 91 -0.13 -4.60 -8.90
C PHE A 91 1.24 -4.84 -8.26
N CYS A 92 1.58 -4.00 -7.29
CA CYS A 92 2.84 -4.01 -6.55
C CYS A 92 2.58 -3.84 -5.06
N ASN A 93 3.53 -4.26 -4.22
CA ASN A 93 3.41 -4.15 -2.77
C ASN A 93 3.88 -2.79 -2.24
N SER A 94 4.66 -2.03 -3.01
CA SER A 94 5.19 -0.73 -2.61
C SER A 94 5.36 0.21 -3.80
N GLY A 95 5.47 1.52 -3.51
CA GLY A 95 5.78 2.53 -4.53
C GLY A 95 7.14 2.30 -5.19
N SER A 96 8.15 1.90 -4.43
CA SER A 96 9.48 1.58 -4.95
C SER A 96 9.44 0.42 -5.95
N GLU A 97 8.72 -0.65 -5.64
CA GLU A 97 8.52 -1.77 -6.56
C GLU A 97 7.79 -1.32 -7.83
N SER A 98 6.79 -0.46 -7.69
CA SER A 98 6.03 0.10 -8.82
C SER A 98 6.93 0.91 -9.75
N VAL A 99 7.77 1.79 -9.20
CA VAL A 99 8.76 2.58 -9.97
C VAL A 99 9.76 1.66 -10.67
N MET A 100 10.30 0.67 -9.97
CA MET A 100 11.23 -0.30 -10.59
C MET A 100 10.61 -1.05 -11.77
N LYS A 101 9.35 -1.49 -11.64
CA LYS A 101 8.63 -2.14 -12.75
C LYS A 101 8.37 -1.19 -13.90
N ALA A 102 7.97 0.06 -13.61
CA ALA A 102 7.76 1.08 -14.63
C ALA A 102 9.04 1.37 -15.42
N LEU A 103 10.18 1.53 -14.76
CA LEU A 103 11.48 1.74 -15.40
C LEU A 103 11.89 0.55 -16.27
N ARG A 104 11.67 -0.67 -15.81
CA ARG A 104 11.93 -1.89 -16.61
C ARG A 104 11.08 -1.94 -17.87
N ILE A 105 9.79 -1.63 -17.76
CA ILE A 105 8.86 -1.58 -18.90
C ILE A 105 9.30 -0.49 -19.87
N ALA A 106 9.63 0.71 -19.39
CA ALA A 106 10.08 1.82 -20.21
C ALA A 106 11.35 1.48 -21.02
N LYS A 107 12.34 0.85 -20.37
CA LYS A 107 13.56 0.38 -21.05
C LYS A 107 13.25 -0.70 -22.10
N ALA A 108 12.42 -1.67 -21.77
CA ALA A 108 12.06 -2.75 -22.68
C ALA A 108 11.34 -2.23 -23.95
N VAL A 109 10.43 -1.27 -23.77
CA VAL A 109 9.66 -0.67 -24.89
C VAL A 109 10.52 0.28 -25.71
N SER A 110 11.30 1.17 -25.06
CA SER A 110 12.13 2.17 -25.75
C SER A 110 13.41 1.59 -26.32
N LYS A 111 13.85 0.43 -25.86
CA LYS A 111 15.17 -0.19 -26.17
C LYS A 111 16.34 0.75 -25.81
N LYS A 112 16.17 1.60 -24.80
CA LYS A 112 17.18 2.54 -24.30
C LYS A 112 17.48 2.25 -22.84
N ASP A 113 18.75 2.39 -22.44
CA ASP A 113 19.20 2.09 -21.08
C ASP A 113 19.30 3.33 -20.19
N LEU A 114 19.49 4.51 -20.79
CA LEU A 114 19.63 5.75 -20.05
C LEU A 114 18.28 6.23 -19.48
N ILE A 115 18.28 6.56 -18.21
CA ILE A 115 17.16 7.19 -17.50
C ILE A 115 17.63 8.54 -16.99
N VAL A 116 16.89 9.59 -17.30
CA VAL A 116 17.15 10.95 -16.81
C VAL A 116 16.10 11.29 -15.76
N SER A 117 16.55 11.74 -14.59
CA SER A 117 15.67 12.28 -13.55
C SER A 117 15.98 13.76 -13.35
N VAL A 118 14.96 14.54 -13.04
CA VAL A 118 15.11 15.93 -12.60
C VAL A 118 15.23 15.92 -11.08
N THR A 119 16.29 16.50 -10.57
CA THR A 119 16.54 16.69 -9.12
C THR A 119 16.08 18.05 -8.68
#